data_0992b8f5ed54dd267d7771a4c323e938
#
_entry.id   0992b8f5ed54dd267d7771a4c323e938
#
_cell.length_a   1.000
_cell.length_b   1.000
_cell.length_c   1.000
_cell.angle_alpha   90.00
_cell.angle_beta   90.00
_cell.angle_gamma   90.00
#
_symmetry.space_group_name_H-M   'P 1'
#
loop_
_entity.id
_entity.type
_entity.pdbx_description
1 polymer ?
#
loop_
_entity_poly.entity_id
_entity_poly.type
_entity_poly.pdbx_seq_one_letter_code
_entity_poly.pdbx_strand_id
1 'polypeptide(L)'
;YHHAKGDHARYRLIGRERGYHGTNFGGMSVGGIGGNRRRHSAQVWGVDHLPHTHGKAARFQRGLQPENFDLADRLEDIIALHGPETIAAVMVEPVAGSTGVLIPPKGYLERLRSITSKHGILLIFDEVITAFGRLGAPTGSDYFGVTPDILTMAKGLTNGAVPMGAVAASRDVYETIVENSPAGIEFFHGYTYSGHPLACA
;
A
#
# COMPACT_ATOMS: atom_id res chain seq x y z
N TYR A 1 -13.86 5.53 2.12
CA TYR A 1 -13.51 6.85 1.59
C TYR A 1 -14.25 7.16 0.28
N HIS A 2 -14.04 6.39 -0.78
CA HIS A 2 -14.68 6.67 -2.08
C HIS A 2 -16.21 6.62 -2.00
N HIS A 3 -16.77 5.65 -1.29
CA HIS A 3 -18.21 5.59 -1.04
C HIS A 3 -18.73 6.82 -0.28
N ALA A 4 -18.00 7.29 0.72
CA ALA A 4 -18.35 8.51 1.45
C ALA A 4 -18.36 9.76 0.54
N LYS A 5 -17.53 9.77 -0.51
CA LYS A 5 -17.54 10.83 -1.55
C LYS A 5 -18.60 10.65 -2.63
N GLY A 6 -19.34 9.54 -2.63
CA GLY A 6 -20.26 9.20 -3.72
C GLY A 6 -19.62 8.50 -4.92
N ASP A 7 -18.35 8.17 -4.87
CA ASP A 7 -17.58 7.48 -5.94
C ASP A 7 -17.75 5.95 -5.83
N HIS A 8 -18.96 5.45 -5.96
CA HIS A 8 -19.31 4.05 -5.74
C HIS A 8 -18.70 3.06 -6.75
N ALA A 9 -18.21 3.54 -7.89
CA ALA A 9 -17.57 2.71 -8.90
C ALA A 9 -16.12 2.34 -8.57
N ARG A 10 -15.48 2.99 -7.58
CA ARG A 10 -14.10 2.76 -7.20
C ARG A 10 -13.95 1.56 -6.26
N TYR A 11 -13.70 0.40 -6.82
CA TYR A 11 -13.53 -0.86 -6.08
C TYR A 11 -12.22 -1.58 -6.39
N ARG A 12 -11.58 -1.26 -7.52
CA ARG A 12 -10.39 -1.95 -7.99
C ARG A 12 -9.16 -1.57 -7.18
N LEU A 13 -8.37 -2.57 -6.81
CA LEU A 13 -7.10 -2.39 -6.10
C LEU A 13 -5.94 -2.77 -7.02
N ILE A 14 -4.88 -2.00 -6.96
CA ILE A 14 -3.65 -2.27 -7.71
C ILE A 14 -2.54 -2.61 -6.71
N GLY A 15 -2.05 -3.85 -6.79
CA GLY A 15 -0.87 -4.28 -6.04
C GLY A 15 0.39 -4.22 -6.88
N ARG A 16 1.44 -4.90 -6.42
CA ARG A 16 2.69 -5.06 -7.17
C ARG A 16 3.13 -6.52 -7.12
N GLU A 17 3.60 -7.07 -8.23
CA GLU A 17 4.25 -8.38 -8.26
C GLU A 17 5.32 -8.46 -7.17
N ARG A 18 5.42 -9.60 -6.50
CA ARG A 18 6.31 -9.87 -5.37
C ARG A 18 6.01 -9.02 -4.11
N GLY A 19 4.93 -8.24 -4.08
CA GLY A 19 4.47 -7.56 -2.87
C GLY A 19 3.86 -8.56 -1.87
N TYR A 20 3.95 -8.25 -0.57
CA TYR A 20 3.32 -9.03 0.50
C TYR A 20 2.51 -8.12 1.43
N HIS A 21 1.23 -8.41 1.58
CA HIS A 21 0.29 -7.60 2.37
C HIS A 21 -0.56 -8.44 3.33
N GLY A 22 -0.03 -9.55 3.80
CA GLY A 22 -0.70 -10.45 4.72
C GLY A 22 -1.28 -11.70 4.06
N THR A 23 -1.89 -12.58 4.87
CA THR A 23 -2.36 -13.91 4.48
C THR A 23 -3.88 -14.04 4.47
N ASN A 24 -4.63 -12.97 4.76
CA ASN A 24 -6.08 -12.93 4.60
C ASN A 24 -6.46 -12.76 3.11
N PHE A 25 -7.74 -12.89 2.79
CA PHE A 25 -8.23 -12.79 1.40
C PHE A 25 -7.80 -11.49 0.70
N GLY A 26 -7.94 -10.34 1.36
CA GLY A 26 -7.57 -9.04 0.81
C GLY A 26 -6.07 -8.91 0.60
N GLY A 27 -5.29 -9.14 1.65
CA GLY A 27 -3.82 -9.05 1.61
C GLY A 27 -3.20 -10.00 0.59
N MET A 28 -3.71 -11.23 0.49
CA MET A 28 -3.24 -12.23 -0.47
C MET A 28 -3.62 -11.88 -1.92
N SER A 29 -4.79 -11.25 -2.11
CA SER A 29 -5.25 -10.82 -3.43
C SER A 29 -4.42 -9.65 -3.97
N VAL A 30 -4.16 -8.64 -3.13
CA VAL A 30 -3.34 -7.48 -3.49
C VAL A 30 -1.85 -7.84 -3.52
N GLY A 31 -1.42 -8.82 -2.71
CA GLY A 31 -0.06 -9.36 -2.73
C GLY A 31 0.28 -10.01 -4.07
N GLY A 32 1.56 -9.96 -4.45
CA GLY A 32 2.06 -10.45 -5.74
C GLY A 32 2.98 -11.68 -5.65
N ILE A 33 3.00 -12.38 -4.50
CA ILE A 33 3.83 -13.59 -4.34
C ILE A 33 3.16 -14.77 -5.03
N GLY A 34 3.69 -15.19 -6.19
CA GLY A 34 3.10 -16.23 -7.02
C GLY A 34 2.85 -17.57 -6.31
N GLY A 35 3.72 -17.95 -5.37
CA GLY A 35 3.52 -19.17 -4.54
C GLY A 35 2.26 -19.11 -3.68
N ASN A 36 2.03 -17.97 -3.03
CA ASN A 36 0.85 -17.75 -2.21
C ASN A 36 -0.42 -17.74 -3.07
N ARG A 37 -0.40 -16.98 -4.15
CA ARG A 37 -1.55 -16.84 -5.07
C ARG A 37 -2.00 -18.18 -5.67
N ARG A 38 -1.05 -19.02 -6.10
CA ARG A 38 -1.38 -20.32 -6.69
C ARG A 38 -1.95 -21.34 -5.71
N ARG A 39 -1.62 -21.21 -4.43
CA ARG A 39 -2.10 -22.15 -3.38
C ARG A 39 -3.45 -21.75 -2.78
N HIS A 40 -3.87 -20.50 -2.96
CA HIS A 40 -5.11 -19.96 -2.42
C HIS A 40 -5.96 -19.43 -3.56
N SER A 41 -6.81 -20.27 -4.13
CA SER A 41 -7.57 -19.99 -5.35
C SER A 41 -8.67 -18.93 -5.17
N ALA A 42 -9.28 -18.85 -3.99
CA ALA A 42 -10.31 -17.85 -3.68
C ALA A 42 -9.67 -16.50 -3.39
N GLN A 43 -9.71 -15.58 -4.33
CA GLN A 43 -9.18 -14.24 -4.20
C GLN A 43 -10.29 -13.19 -4.42
N VAL A 44 -10.06 -11.99 -3.89
CA VAL A 44 -10.93 -10.84 -4.13
C VAL A 44 -10.83 -10.46 -5.61
N TRP A 45 -11.96 -10.24 -6.25
CA TRP A 45 -12.02 -9.79 -7.64
C TRP A 45 -11.64 -8.30 -7.76
N GLY A 46 -11.29 -7.86 -8.97
CA GLY A 46 -10.93 -6.45 -9.21
C GLY A 46 -9.55 -6.08 -8.68
N VAL A 47 -8.58 -7.00 -8.78
CA VAL A 47 -7.19 -6.72 -8.40
C VAL A 47 -6.26 -6.93 -9.58
N ASP A 48 -5.47 -5.91 -9.90
CA ASP A 48 -4.40 -5.96 -10.88
C ASP A 48 -3.04 -5.73 -10.22
N HIS A 49 -1.96 -6.00 -10.93
CA HIS A 49 -0.61 -5.89 -10.39
C HIS A 49 0.31 -5.13 -11.34
N LEU A 50 1.01 -4.16 -10.78
CA LEU A 50 2.19 -3.56 -11.41
C LEU A 50 3.33 -4.58 -11.49
N PRO A 51 4.22 -4.49 -12.46
CA PRO A 51 5.42 -5.32 -12.49
C PRO A 51 6.30 -5.03 -11.27
N HIS A 52 7.07 -6.04 -10.84
CA HIS A 52 8.05 -5.84 -9.76
C HIS A 52 9.21 -4.95 -10.21
N THR A 53 9.85 -4.28 -9.25
CA THR A 53 10.89 -3.28 -9.51
C THR A 53 12.31 -3.86 -9.64
N HIS A 54 12.50 -5.16 -9.43
CA HIS A 54 13.81 -5.80 -9.43
C HIS A 54 14.06 -6.58 -10.73
N GLY A 55 14.64 -5.91 -11.71
CA GLY A 55 15.06 -6.52 -12.98
C GLY A 55 16.36 -7.32 -12.88
N LYS A 56 16.67 -8.12 -13.91
CA LYS A 56 17.92 -8.90 -13.97
C LYS A 56 19.15 -8.03 -13.86
N ALA A 57 19.15 -6.84 -14.46
CA ALA A 57 20.26 -5.89 -14.44
C ALA A 57 20.56 -5.36 -13.04
N ALA A 58 19.58 -5.31 -12.15
CA ALA A 58 19.72 -4.81 -10.78
C ALA A 58 20.08 -5.89 -9.75
N ARG A 59 20.21 -7.16 -10.17
CA ARG A 59 20.28 -8.33 -9.27
C ARG A 59 21.40 -8.28 -8.23
N PHE A 60 22.49 -7.62 -8.53
CA PHE A 60 23.65 -7.48 -7.61
C PHE A 60 24.03 -6.03 -7.37
N GLN A 61 23.18 -5.09 -7.74
CA GLN A 61 23.42 -3.67 -7.53
C GLN A 61 23.20 -3.31 -6.06
N ARG A 62 24.10 -2.51 -5.50
CA ARG A 62 23.96 -1.96 -4.14
C ARG A 62 23.26 -0.60 -4.19
N GLY A 63 22.43 -0.33 -3.19
CA GLY A 63 21.72 0.94 -3.06
C GLY A 63 20.56 1.13 -4.05
N LEU A 64 20.17 2.36 -4.25
CA LEU A 64 19.09 2.72 -5.19
C LEU A 64 19.52 2.43 -6.63
N GLN A 65 18.62 1.82 -7.37
CA GLN A 65 18.78 1.64 -8.82
C GLN A 65 18.75 3.00 -9.52
N PRO A 66 19.33 3.12 -10.72
CA PRO A 66 19.20 4.31 -11.55
C PRO A 66 17.73 4.69 -11.74
N GLU A 67 17.49 5.95 -12.04
CA GLU A 67 16.16 6.45 -12.32
C GLU A 67 15.49 5.66 -13.46
N ASN A 68 14.26 5.22 -13.21
CA ASN A 68 13.45 4.52 -14.18
C ASN A 68 11.96 4.73 -13.84
N PHE A 69 11.26 5.42 -14.69
CA PHE A 69 9.83 5.69 -14.57
C PHE A 69 8.95 4.67 -15.28
N ASP A 70 9.48 3.91 -16.25
CA ASP A 70 8.70 2.99 -17.10
C ASP A 70 7.88 2.00 -16.28
N LEU A 71 8.43 1.51 -15.14
CA LEU A 71 7.74 0.56 -14.28
C LEU A 71 6.56 1.21 -13.52
N ALA A 72 6.66 2.49 -13.18
CA ALA A 72 5.57 3.23 -12.58
C ALA A 72 4.53 3.66 -13.62
N ASP A 73 4.97 3.97 -14.85
CA ASP A 73 4.10 4.36 -15.97
C ASP A 73 3.17 3.22 -16.41
N ARG A 74 3.52 1.95 -16.10
CA ARG A 74 2.59 0.81 -16.26
C ARG A 74 1.26 1.01 -15.52
N LEU A 75 1.20 1.89 -14.51
CA LEU A 75 -0.05 2.27 -13.88
C LEU A 75 -0.98 3.03 -14.84
N GLU A 76 -0.45 3.88 -15.71
CA GLU A 76 -1.26 4.58 -16.73
C GLU A 76 -1.89 3.60 -17.73
N ASP A 77 -1.20 2.49 -18.07
CA ASP A 77 -1.77 1.44 -18.93
C ASP A 77 -2.97 0.75 -18.25
N ILE A 78 -2.85 0.44 -16.96
CA ILE A 78 -3.94 -0.15 -16.17
C ILE A 78 -5.12 0.83 -16.07
N ILE A 79 -4.82 2.11 -15.84
CA ILE A 79 -5.83 3.18 -15.79
C ILE A 79 -6.53 3.33 -17.13
N ALA A 80 -5.80 3.31 -18.24
CA ALA A 80 -6.37 3.38 -19.58
C ALA A 80 -7.28 2.19 -19.91
N LEU A 81 -6.93 1.00 -19.40
CA LEU A 81 -7.73 -0.22 -19.62
C LEU A 81 -9.04 -0.22 -18.82
N HIS A 82 -9.03 0.23 -17.57
CA HIS A 82 -10.15 0.06 -16.64
C HIS A 82 -10.95 1.33 -16.36
N GLY A 83 -10.44 2.49 -16.72
CA GLY A 83 -10.98 3.79 -16.34
C GLY A 83 -10.55 4.21 -14.91
N PRO A 84 -10.09 5.45 -14.72
CA PRO A 84 -9.64 5.93 -13.41
C PRO A 84 -10.74 5.90 -12.35
N GLU A 85 -12.01 6.03 -12.74
CA GLU A 85 -13.19 6.02 -11.87
C GLU A 85 -13.49 4.65 -11.26
N THR A 86 -12.85 3.57 -11.72
CA THR A 86 -13.02 2.23 -11.17
C THR A 86 -11.93 1.87 -10.15
N ILE A 87 -10.82 2.60 -10.14
CA ILE A 87 -9.64 2.28 -9.32
C ILE A 87 -9.71 3.03 -7.99
N ALA A 88 -9.74 2.28 -6.90
CA ALA A 88 -9.79 2.81 -5.54
C ALA A 88 -8.41 3.20 -5.00
N ALA A 89 -7.45 2.29 -5.12
CA ALA A 89 -6.14 2.49 -4.53
C ALA A 89 -5.03 1.69 -5.23
N VAL A 90 -3.82 2.22 -5.11
CA VAL A 90 -2.56 1.50 -5.37
C VAL A 90 -1.90 1.22 -4.03
N MET A 91 -1.53 -0.04 -3.75
CA MET A 91 -0.85 -0.46 -2.53
C MET A 91 0.51 -1.06 -2.84
N VAL A 92 1.56 -0.51 -2.25
CA VAL A 92 2.94 -0.99 -2.42
C VAL A 92 3.73 -0.90 -1.12
N GLU A 93 4.69 -1.80 -0.92
CA GLU A 93 5.76 -1.60 0.05
C GLU A 93 6.76 -0.58 -0.54
N PRO A 94 7.23 0.45 0.19
CA PRO A 94 8.30 1.33 -0.29
C PRO A 94 9.55 0.54 -0.70
N VAL A 95 9.90 -0.48 0.07
CA VAL A 95 10.88 -1.52 -0.29
C VAL A 95 10.21 -2.87 -0.06
N ALA A 96 10.11 -3.70 -1.08
CA ALA A 96 9.49 -5.03 -0.94
C ALA A 96 10.38 -5.93 -0.08
N GLY A 97 9.99 -6.12 1.18
CA GLY A 97 10.81 -6.80 2.18
C GLY A 97 10.85 -8.31 2.02
N SER A 98 9.68 -8.96 2.10
CA SER A 98 9.53 -10.44 2.20
C SER A 98 10.09 -11.20 1.00
N THR A 99 10.20 -10.59 -0.14
CA THR A 99 10.65 -11.23 -1.39
C THR A 99 12.11 -10.97 -1.75
N GLY A 100 12.87 -10.40 -0.82
CA GLY A 100 14.32 -10.28 -0.95
C GLY A 100 14.87 -8.86 -0.88
N VAL A 101 14.16 -7.95 -0.21
CA VAL A 101 14.57 -6.54 -0.04
C VAL A 101 14.76 -5.87 -1.41
N LEU A 102 13.67 -5.84 -2.19
CA LEU A 102 13.68 -5.28 -3.53
C LEU A 102 13.50 -3.76 -3.46
N ILE A 103 14.59 -3.03 -3.63
CA ILE A 103 14.63 -1.58 -3.59
C ILE A 103 14.12 -1.04 -4.94
N PRO A 104 13.17 -0.08 -4.95
CA PRO A 104 12.67 0.49 -6.20
C PRO A 104 13.73 1.38 -6.88
N PRO A 105 13.63 1.60 -8.19
CA PRO A 105 14.42 2.61 -8.88
C PRO A 105 14.17 4.02 -8.31
N LYS A 106 15.17 4.89 -8.42
CA LYS A 106 14.99 6.31 -8.07
C LYS A 106 13.83 6.90 -8.89
N GLY A 107 12.98 7.68 -8.23
CA GLY A 107 11.83 8.33 -8.85
C GLY A 107 10.57 7.46 -9.02
N TYR A 108 10.65 6.15 -8.76
CA TYR A 108 9.52 5.23 -8.92
C TYR A 108 8.33 5.57 -8.01
N LEU A 109 8.58 5.80 -6.73
CA LEU A 109 7.51 6.10 -5.76
C LEU A 109 6.93 7.50 -5.99
N GLU A 110 7.78 8.46 -6.31
CA GLU A 110 7.38 9.83 -6.69
C GLU A 110 6.48 9.81 -7.93
N ARG A 111 6.83 8.99 -8.91
CA ARG A 111 6.02 8.83 -10.12
C ARG A 111 4.68 8.17 -9.84
N LEU A 112 4.63 7.13 -9.01
CA LEU A 112 3.36 6.54 -8.55
C LEU A 112 2.48 7.58 -7.84
N ARG A 113 3.06 8.41 -6.95
CA ARG A 113 2.33 9.48 -6.27
C ARG A 113 1.76 10.50 -7.27
N SER A 114 2.55 10.90 -8.25
CA SER A 114 2.12 11.83 -9.29
C SER A 114 0.92 11.28 -10.08
N ILE A 115 1.00 10.02 -10.54
CA ILE A 115 -0.07 9.38 -11.30
C ILE A 115 -1.32 9.21 -10.42
N THR A 116 -1.19 8.69 -9.21
CA THR A 116 -2.34 8.48 -8.32
C THR A 116 -3.04 9.78 -7.96
N SER A 117 -2.28 10.86 -7.70
CA SER A 117 -2.85 12.19 -7.45
C SER A 117 -3.60 12.75 -8.66
N LYS A 118 -3.04 12.61 -9.87
CA LYS A 118 -3.67 13.05 -11.13
C LYS A 118 -5.04 12.43 -11.35
N HIS A 119 -5.22 11.17 -10.95
CA HIS A 119 -6.44 10.39 -11.20
C HIS A 119 -7.35 10.23 -9.97
N GLY A 120 -7.03 10.87 -8.84
CA GLY A 120 -7.81 10.76 -7.60
C GLY A 120 -7.82 9.35 -7.01
N ILE A 121 -6.76 8.58 -7.24
CA ILE A 121 -6.55 7.22 -6.73
C ILE A 121 -5.77 7.32 -5.43
N LEU A 122 -6.15 6.58 -4.38
CA LEU A 122 -5.40 6.55 -3.13
C LEU A 122 -4.07 5.82 -3.30
N LEU A 123 -3.00 6.36 -2.73
CA LEU A 123 -1.72 5.69 -2.59
C LEU A 123 -1.58 5.15 -1.17
N ILE A 124 -1.38 3.85 -1.03
CA ILE A 124 -1.19 3.17 0.26
C ILE A 124 0.23 2.63 0.33
N PHE A 125 0.98 3.03 1.36
CA PHE A 125 2.27 2.42 1.65
C PHE A 125 2.12 1.37 2.74
N ASP A 126 2.52 0.14 2.42
CA ASP A 126 2.71 -0.91 3.41
C ASP A 126 4.10 -0.74 4.04
N GLU A 127 4.12 -0.15 5.20
CA GLU A 127 5.34 0.14 5.97
C GLU A 127 5.53 -0.83 7.15
N VAL A 128 4.90 -1.98 7.10
CA VAL A 128 5.04 -3.03 8.11
C VAL A 128 6.51 -3.41 8.35
N ILE A 129 7.35 -3.31 7.33
CA ILE A 129 8.81 -3.54 7.45
C ILE A 129 9.60 -2.24 7.44
N THR A 130 9.22 -1.26 6.64
CA THR A 130 10.05 -0.08 6.34
C THR A 130 9.97 1.03 7.38
N ALA A 131 8.91 1.07 8.22
CA ALA A 131 8.78 2.04 9.29
C ALA A 131 9.69 1.75 10.50
N PHE A 132 9.70 2.69 11.43
CA PHE A 132 10.40 2.62 12.73
C PHE A 132 11.91 2.43 12.59
N GLY A 133 12.54 3.23 11.72
CA GLY A 133 14.00 3.31 11.60
C GLY A 133 14.64 2.27 10.69
N ARG A 134 13.86 1.38 10.05
CA ARG A 134 14.43 0.31 9.21
C ARG A 134 15.30 0.81 8.06
N LEU A 135 14.97 1.95 7.49
CA LEU A 135 15.71 2.58 6.38
C LEU A 135 16.62 3.74 6.85
N GLY A 136 16.74 3.96 8.16
CA GLY A 136 17.48 5.10 8.71
C GLY A 136 16.68 6.40 8.79
N ALA A 137 15.38 6.33 8.55
CA ALA A 137 14.40 7.40 8.73
C ALA A 137 13.20 6.87 9.51
N PRO A 138 12.33 7.71 10.10
CA PRO A 138 11.16 7.25 10.85
C PRO A 138 10.30 6.29 10.05
N THR A 139 10.03 6.59 8.78
CA THR A 139 9.26 5.77 7.85
C THR A 139 9.95 5.67 6.49
N GLY A 140 9.51 4.74 5.65
CA GLY A 140 9.90 4.71 4.24
C GLY A 140 9.37 5.92 3.48
N SER A 141 8.19 6.43 3.85
CA SER A 141 7.63 7.69 3.36
C SER A 141 8.60 8.85 3.55
N ASP A 142 9.16 9.01 4.76
CA ASP A 142 10.17 10.03 5.05
C ASP A 142 11.47 9.81 4.26
N TYR A 143 11.92 8.55 4.19
CA TYR A 143 13.16 8.21 3.48
C TYR A 143 13.12 8.55 2.00
N PHE A 144 11.99 8.27 1.33
CA PHE A 144 11.80 8.54 -0.10
C PHE A 144 11.20 9.93 -0.39
N GLY A 145 10.78 10.68 0.64
CA GLY A 145 10.14 11.98 0.47
C GLY A 145 8.78 11.92 -0.25
N VAL A 146 8.06 10.82 -0.09
CA VAL A 146 6.76 10.59 -0.74
C VAL A 146 5.69 10.33 0.30
N THR A 147 4.69 11.20 0.40
CA THR A 147 3.59 11.06 1.36
C THR A 147 2.42 10.29 0.73
N PRO A 148 2.09 9.08 1.23
CA PRO A 148 0.90 8.35 0.80
C PRO A 148 -0.36 8.90 1.49
N ASP A 149 -1.53 8.44 1.05
CA ASP A 149 -2.80 8.76 1.68
C ASP A 149 -3.07 7.88 2.91
N ILE A 150 -2.53 6.66 2.90
CA ILE A 150 -2.66 5.68 3.99
C ILE A 150 -1.32 4.97 4.20
N LEU A 151 -0.96 4.76 5.47
CA LEU A 151 0.16 3.93 5.90
C LEU A 151 -0.35 2.73 6.71
N THR A 152 0.14 1.53 6.42
CA THR A 152 -0.04 0.37 7.29
C THR A 152 1.26 0.03 8.00
N MET A 153 1.20 -0.24 9.29
CA MET A 153 2.36 -0.44 10.16
C MET A 153 2.16 -1.64 11.09
N ALA A 154 3.25 -2.30 11.45
CA ALA A 154 3.29 -3.37 12.44
C ALA A 154 4.76 -3.59 12.87
N LYS A 155 5.11 -4.77 13.32
CA LYS A 155 6.47 -5.24 13.68
C LYS A 155 7.23 -4.24 14.56
N GLY A 156 7.96 -3.29 13.96
CA GLY A 156 8.69 -2.25 14.67
C GLY A 156 7.82 -1.34 15.54
N LEU A 157 6.53 -1.27 15.28
CA LEU A 157 5.55 -0.51 16.06
C LEU A 157 5.63 -0.82 17.56
N THR A 158 5.86 -2.09 17.90
CA THR A 158 5.98 -2.56 19.31
C THR A 158 7.33 -3.27 19.56
N ASN A 159 8.30 -3.14 18.66
CA ASN A 159 9.54 -3.94 18.67
C ASN A 159 9.30 -5.46 18.75
N GLY A 160 8.12 -5.92 18.37
CA GLY A 160 7.73 -7.33 18.47
C GLY A 160 7.39 -7.80 19.90
N ALA A 161 7.31 -6.89 20.87
CA ALA A 161 6.98 -7.24 22.27
C ALA A 161 5.54 -7.75 22.39
N VAL A 162 4.61 -7.18 21.64
CA VAL A 162 3.22 -7.62 21.56
C VAL A 162 2.73 -7.59 20.10
N PRO A 163 1.79 -8.49 19.72
CA PRO A 163 1.19 -8.47 18.40
C PRO A 163 0.34 -7.20 18.23
N MET A 164 0.72 -6.31 17.32
CA MET A 164 -0.03 -5.09 17.03
C MET A 164 0.16 -4.67 15.58
N GLY A 165 -0.89 -4.11 14.99
CA GLY A 165 -0.85 -3.40 13.74
C GLY A 165 -1.54 -2.05 13.88
N ALA A 166 -1.17 -1.09 13.04
CA ALA A 166 -1.81 0.21 12.98
C ALA A 166 -1.99 0.65 11.53
N VAL A 167 -2.98 1.50 11.32
CA VAL A 167 -3.22 2.21 10.07
C VAL A 167 -3.28 3.70 10.39
N ALA A 168 -2.48 4.48 9.69
CA ALA A 168 -2.56 5.93 9.70
C ALA A 168 -3.15 6.39 8.36
N ALA A 169 -4.10 7.31 8.41
CA ALA A 169 -4.73 7.91 7.24
C ALA A 169 -4.45 9.42 7.20
N SER A 170 -4.41 9.97 5.99
CA SER A 170 -4.34 11.41 5.80
C SER A 170 -5.58 12.10 6.40
N ARG A 171 -5.43 13.40 6.70
CA ARG A 171 -6.54 14.21 7.20
C ARG A 171 -7.75 14.18 6.25
N ASP A 172 -7.51 14.28 4.94
CA ASP A 172 -8.56 14.22 3.92
C ASP A 172 -9.35 12.91 3.96
N VAL A 173 -8.66 11.77 4.09
CA VAL A 173 -9.32 10.46 4.22
C VAL A 173 -10.15 10.39 5.50
N TYR A 174 -9.60 10.84 6.62
CA TYR A 174 -10.29 10.85 7.91
C TYR A 174 -11.52 11.75 7.90
N GLU A 175 -11.36 13.02 7.54
CA GLU A 175 -12.44 14.00 7.54
C GLU A 175 -13.56 13.59 6.58
N THR A 176 -13.21 13.11 5.38
CA THR A 176 -14.21 12.61 4.41
C THR A 176 -15.08 11.50 5.00
N ILE A 177 -14.48 10.54 5.72
CA ILE A 177 -15.23 9.43 6.32
C ILE A 177 -16.11 9.94 7.47
N VAL A 178 -15.57 10.78 8.35
CA VAL A 178 -16.28 11.29 9.53
C VAL A 178 -17.45 12.19 9.14
N GLU A 179 -17.23 13.12 8.21
CA GLU A 179 -18.27 14.09 7.79
C GLU A 179 -19.40 13.45 6.99
N ASN A 180 -19.15 12.32 6.31
CA ASN A 180 -20.13 11.65 5.48
C ASN A 180 -20.67 10.35 6.11
N SER A 181 -20.47 10.14 7.41
CA SER A 181 -20.99 8.98 8.10
C SER A 181 -22.51 9.10 8.33
N PRO A 182 -23.33 8.18 7.81
CA PRO A 182 -24.78 8.27 7.91
C PRO A 182 -25.36 7.85 9.27
N ALA A 183 -24.55 7.26 10.14
CA ALA A 183 -25.06 6.46 11.27
C ALA A 183 -24.74 7.03 12.67
N GLY A 184 -24.22 8.25 12.79
CA GLY A 184 -23.77 8.82 14.09
C GLY A 184 -22.58 8.10 14.71
N ILE A 185 -22.00 7.12 14.01
CA ILE A 185 -20.73 6.48 14.32
C ILE A 185 -19.82 6.79 13.13
N GLU A 186 -18.75 7.50 13.37
CA GLU A 186 -17.86 8.05 12.33
C GLU A 186 -17.27 6.98 11.41
N PHE A 187 -16.93 5.84 12.00
CA PHE A 187 -16.40 4.71 11.24
C PHE A 187 -16.85 3.39 11.87
N PHE A 188 -17.80 2.72 11.25
CA PHE A 188 -18.37 1.47 11.76
C PHE A 188 -17.43 0.28 11.51
N HIS A 189 -16.25 0.32 12.13
CA HIS A 189 -15.24 -0.72 12.06
C HIS A 189 -14.39 -0.75 13.32
N GLY A 190 -14.03 -1.95 13.75
CA GLY A 190 -13.10 -2.18 14.85
C GLY A 190 -12.90 -3.66 15.11
N TYR A 191 -11.79 -3.98 15.73
CA TYR A 191 -11.55 -5.30 16.30
C TYR A 191 -11.75 -5.24 17.80
N THR A 192 -12.15 -6.35 18.42
CA THR A 192 -12.38 -6.43 19.87
C THR A 192 -11.18 -5.93 20.69
N TYR A 193 -9.97 -6.18 20.20
CA TYR A 193 -8.72 -5.76 20.88
C TYR A 193 -8.10 -4.47 20.32
N SER A 194 -8.83 -3.69 19.51
CA SER A 194 -8.34 -2.36 19.10
C SER A 194 -8.14 -1.49 20.34
N GLY A 195 -6.99 -0.79 20.41
CA GLY A 195 -6.64 0.03 21.57
C GLY A 195 -6.33 -0.77 22.83
N HIS A 196 -5.89 -2.02 22.73
CA HIS A 196 -5.55 -2.86 23.88
C HIS A 196 -4.48 -2.20 24.76
N PRO A 197 -4.71 -2.01 26.08
CA PRO A 197 -3.85 -1.21 26.93
C PRO A 197 -2.37 -1.64 26.93
N LEU A 198 -2.12 -2.95 27.01
CA LEU A 198 -0.74 -3.46 26.99
C LEU A 198 -0.04 -3.33 25.65
N ALA A 199 -0.80 -3.22 24.56
CA ALA A 199 -0.22 -3.04 23.23
C ALA A 199 0.05 -1.57 22.91
N CYS A 200 -0.69 -0.64 23.55
CA CYS A 200 -0.57 0.80 23.35
C CYS A 200 0.39 1.47 24.34
N ALA A 201 0.76 0.79 25.43
CA ALA A 201 1.71 1.27 26.44
C ALA A 201 3.17 1.09 25.96
#